data_dcb2a64a163b60c966b7bc8d74300339
#
_entry.id   dcb2a64a163b60c966b7bc8d74300339
#
_cell.length_a   1.000
_cell.length_b   1.000
_cell.length_c   1.000
_cell.angle_alpha   90.00
_cell.angle_beta   90.00
_cell.angle_gamma   90.00
#
_symmetry.space_group_name_H-M   'P 1'
#
loop_
_entity.id
_entity.type
_entity.pdbx_description
1 polymer ?
#
loop_
_entity_poly.entity_id
_entity_poly.type
_entity_poly.pdbx_seq_one_letter_code
_entity_poly.pdbx_strand_id
1 'polypeptide(L)'
;MPGTAGSIWCLTCHGDVEVDYHHTTEDVGIALGQAFARALGDMRGIQRYGSFHLPMDEALILCAVDLSGRCTLNWDIHCTTEKVGDFDVECAKEFWLGFARSVPATVHFVQFAGENTHHILEACFKGAGHALARP
;
A
#
# COMPACT_ATOMS: atom_id res chain seq x y z
N MET A 1 24.06 -11.59 -9.22
CA MET A 1 22.70 -11.37 -8.68
C MET A 1 21.92 -10.64 -9.75
N PRO A 2 20.79 -11.11 -10.27
CA PRO A 2 19.97 -10.29 -11.15
C PRO A 2 19.46 -9.12 -10.32
N GLY A 3 19.76 -7.90 -10.78
CA GLY A 3 19.30 -6.69 -10.14
C GLY A 3 17.77 -6.67 -10.11
N THR A 4 17.22 -6.37 -8.95
CA THR A 4 15.80 -6.09 -8.82
C THR A 4 15.49 -4.92 -9.74
N ALA A 5 14.83 -5.17 -10.87
CA ALA A 5 14.29 -4.13 -11.72
C ALA A 5 13.18 -3.45 -10.92
N GLY A 6 13.51 -2.34 -10.25
CA GLY A 6 12.54 -1.50 -9.60
C GLY A 6 11.61 -0.89 -10.65
N SER A 7 10.33 -0.91 -10.42
CA SER A 7 9.38 -0.16 -11.26
C SER A 7 9.58 1.34 -11.03
N ILE A 8 9.58 2.11 -12.13
CA ILE A 8 9.59 3.58 -12.08
C ILE A 8 8.16 4.05 -12.26
N TRP A 9 7.68 4.85 -11.32
CA TRP A 9 6.36 5.45 -11.35
C TRP A 9 6.47 6.96 -11.53
N CYS A 10 5.66 7.51 -12.41
CA CYS A 10 5.45 8.96 -12.54
C CYS A 10 3.98 9.23 -12.18
N LEU A 11 3.75 9.95 -11.09
CA LEU A 11 2.43 10.30 -10.61
C LEU A 11 2.30 11.82 -10.55
N THR A 12 1.24 12.36 -11.15
CA THR A 12 0.83 13.75 -10.98
C THR A 12 -0.61 13.76 -10.49
N CYS A 13 -0.88 14.49 -9.41
CA CYS A 13 -2.20 14.60 -8.83
C CYS A 13 -2.53 16.06 -8.56
N HIS A 14 -3.77 16.46 -8.88
CA HIS A 14 -4.38 17.72 -8.51
C HIS A 14 -5.73 17.39 -7.89
N GLY A 15 -5.90 17.63 -6.60
CA GLY A 15 -7.10 17.29 -5.84
C GLY A 15 -7.72 18.49 -5.17
N ASP A 16 -8.89 18.29 -4.59
CA ASP A 16 -9.70 19.27 -3.84
C ASP A 16 -9.22 19.41 -2.38
N VAL A 17 -7.90 19.59 -2.22
CA VAL A 17 -7.22 19.60 -0.90
C VAL A 17 -7.66 20.75 0.03
N GLU A 18 -8.43 21.71 -0.48
CA GLU A 18 -9.06 22.77 0.32
C GLU A 18 -10.16 22.22 1.25
N VAL A 19 -10.73 21.05 0.92
CA VAL A 19 -11.72 20.37 1.75
C VAL A 19 -11.01 19.49 2.77
N ASP A 20 -10.35 18.46 2.28
CA ASP A 20 -9.48 17.54 3.01
C ASP A 20 -8.64 16.71 2.04
N TYR A 21 -7.87 15.73 2.56
CA TYR A 21 -7.04 14.85 1.74
C TYR A 21 -7.72 13.52 1.37
N HIS A 22 -8.96 13.27 1.81
CA HIS A 22 -9.64 11.98 1.70
C HIS A 22 -9.81 11.56 0.23
N HIS A 23 -10.54 12.38 -0.56
CA HIS A 23 -10.81 12.08 -1.97
C HIS A 23 -9.53 11.93 -2.78
N THR A 24 -8.58 12.86 -2.61
CA THR A 24 -7.29 12.84 -3.31
C THR A 24 -6.51 11.56 -3.00
N THR A 25 -6.49 11.15 -1.73
CA THR A 25 -5.75 9.96 -1.30
C THR A 25 -6.39 8.68 -1.82
N GLU A 26 -7.71 8.56 -1.77
CA GLU A 26 -8.46 7.43 -2.32
C GLU A 26 -8.26 7.32 -3.84
N ASP A 27 -8.42 8.42 -4.58
CA ASP A 27 -8.27 8.47 -6.04
C ASP A 27 -6.86 8.10 -6.49
N VAL A 28 -5.83 8.53 -5.76
CA VAL A 28 -4.44 8.10 -6.01
C VAL A 28 -4.29 6.59 -5.82
N GLY A 29 -4.88 6.04 -4.75
CA GLY A 29 -4.91 4.59 -4.51
C GLY A 29 -5.57 3.82 -5.65
N ILE A 30 -6.74 4.29 -6.12
CA ILE A 30 -7.47 3.71 -7.25
C ILE A 30 -6.64 3.78 -8.53
N ALA A 31 -6.08 4.95 -8.86
CA ALA A 31 -5.29 5.15 -10.08
C ALA A 31 -4.04 4.26 -10.11
N LEU A 32 -3.33 4.14 -8.98
CA LEU A 32 -2.18 3.25 -8.85
C LEU A 32 -2.58 1.78 -8.97
N GLY A 33 -3.67 1.37 -8.32
CA GLY A 33 -4.20 0.00 -8.43
C GLY A 33 -4.56 -0.36 -9.87
N GLN A 34 -5.23 0.54 -10.60
CA GLN A 34 -5.56 0.35 -12.00
C GLN A 34 -4.32 0.28 -12.90
N ALA A 35 -3.31 1.12 -12.64
CA ALA A 35 -2.05 1.09 -13.38
C ALA A 35 -1.31 -0.23 -13.15
N PHE A 36 -1.28 -0.69 -11.90
CA PHE A 36 -0.67 -1.96 -11.52
C PHE A 36 -1.41 -3.14 -12.16
N ALA A 37 -2.76 -3.14 -12.13
CA ALA A 37 -3.58 -4.17 -12.79
C ALA A 37 -3.32 -4.24 -14.29
N ARG A 38 -3.18 -3.09 -14.96
CA ARG A 38 -2.80 -3.05 -16.38
C ARG A 38 -1.40 -3.61 -16.64
N ALA A 39 -0.45 -3.33 -15.75
CA ALA A 39 0.91 -3.84 -15.86
C ALA A 39 1.01 -5.36 -15.66
N LEU A 40 0.17 -5.93 -14.80
CA LEU A 40 0.08 -7.38 -14.59
C LEU A 40 -0.50 -8.13 -15.80
N GLY A 41 -1.31 -7.46 -16.63
CA GLY A 41 -1.92 -8.06 -17.81
C GLY A 41 -2.73 -9.31 -17.49
N ASP A 42 -2.41 -10.44 -18.16
CA ASP A 42 -3.06 -11.74 -17.95
C ASP A 42 -2.48 -12.56 -16.78
N MET A 43 -1.61 -11.96 -16.00
CA MET A 43 -0.93 -12.54 -14.83
C MET A 43 -0.12 -13.82 -15.14
N ARG A 44 0.26 -14.06 -16.40
CA ARG A 44 1.11 -15.19 -16.76
C ARG A 44 2.58 -14.89 -16.50
N GLY A 45 3.27 -15.87 -15.91
CA GLY A 45 4.70 -15.78 -15.67
C GLY A 45 5.09 -14.86 -14.49
N ILE A 46 4.12 -14.34 -13.73
CA ILE A 46 4.36 -13.59 -12.52
C ILE A 46 4.51 -14.52 -11.30
N GLN A 47 5.20 -14.06 -10.28
CA GLN A 47 5.17 -14.70 -8.97
C GLN A 47 3.90 -14.24 -8.24
N ARG A 48 3.00 -15.17 -7.93
CA ARG A 48 1.69 -14.88 -7.37
C ARG A 48 1.72 -14.24 -5.98
N TYR A 49 2.69 -14.66 -5.15
CA TYR A 49 2.78 -14.24 -3.75
C TYR A 49 3.99 -13.36 -3.50
N GLY A 50 3.79 -12.27 -2.78
CA GLY A 50 4.85 -11.44 -2.26
C GLY A 50 4.61 -11.12 -0.80
N SER A 51 5.67 -11.09 0.01
CA SER A 51 5.56 -10.64 1.39
C SER A 51 6.86 -9.99 1.87
N PHE A 52 6.73 -9.05 2.78
CA PHE A 52 7.86 -8.38 3.39
C PHE A 52 7.54 -7.99 4.83
N HIS A 53 8.47 -8.27 5.75
CA HIS A 53 8.44 -7.74 7.10
C HIS A 53 9.32 -6.50 7.13
N LEU A 54 8.72 -5.35 7.34
CA LEU A 54 9.44 -4.09 7.37
C LEU A 54 9.59 -3.59 8.81
N PRO A 55 10.82 -3.60 9.35
CA PRO A 55 11.12 -2.92 10.60
C PRO A 55 11.36 -1.42 10.33
N MET A 56 10.79 -0.58 11.18
CA MET A 56 11.02 0.87 11.20
C MET A 56 11.11 1.30 12.67
N ASP A 57 12.34 1.44 13.16
CA ASP A 57 12.65 1.67 14.57
C ASP A 57 11.90 0.64 15.46
N GLU A 58 10.95 1.08 16.29
CA GLU A 58 10.14 0.22 17.16
C GLU A 58 8.96 -0.45 16.44
N ALA A 59 8.63 0.00 15.21
CA ALA A 59 7.53 -0.58 14.45
C ALA A 59 8.00 -1.79 13.61
N LEU A 60 7.16 -2.80 13.53
CA LEU A 60 7.34 -3.96 12.67
C LEU A 60 6.03 -4.31 12.00
N ILE A 61 5.98 -4.19 10.68
CA ILE A 61 4.79 -4.42 9.86
C ILE A 61 5.05 -5.55 8.87
N LEU A 62 4.14 -6.53 8.80
CA LEU A 62 4.04 -7.48 7.69
C LEU A 62 3.15 -6.89 6.60
N CYS A 63 3.65 -6.87 5.39
CA CYS A 63 2.86 -6.65 4.18
C CYS A 63 2.88 -7.92 3.35
N ALA A 64 1.71 -8.47 3.00
CA ALA A 64 1.61 -9.68 2.19
C ALA A 64 0.57 -9.50 1.08
N VAL A 65 0.89 -9.99 -0.11
CA VAL A 65 0.07 -9.85 -1.32
C VAL A 65 -0.13 -11.21 -1.96
N ASP A 66 -1.36 -11.49 -2.36
CA ASP A 66 -1.74 -12.62 -3.23
C ASP A 66 -2.43 -12.07 -4.49
N LEU A 67 -1.78 -12.21 -5.63
CA LEU A 67 -2.34 -11.83 -6.94
C LEU A 67 -3.34 -12.89 -7.40
N SER A 68 -4.44 -13.01 -6.68
CA SER A 68 -5.40 -14.11 -6.76
C SER A 68 -6.59 -13.86 -7.70
N GLY A 69 -6.69 -12.67 -8.27
CA GLY A 69 -7.89 -12.23 -9.00
C GLY A 69 -9.04 -11.76 -8.10
N ARG A 70 -8.86 -11.74 -6.77
CA ARG A 70 -9.87 -11.31 -5.79
C ARG A 70 -9.40 -10.07 -5.05
N CYS A 71 -10.18 -9.00 -5.12
CA CYS A 71 -9.89 -7.71 -4.51
C CYS A 71 -10.28 -7.72 -3.03
N THR A 72 -9.28 -7.79 -2.14
CA THR A 72 -9.50 -7.79 -0.68
C THR A 72 -8.40 -7.02 0.03
N LEU A 73 -8.77 -6.17 0.98
CA LEU A 73 -7.83 -5.57 1.94
C LEU A 73 -8.10 -6.12 3.34
N ASN A 74 -7.08 -6.66 3.98
CA ASN A 74 -7.05 -6.92 5.41
C ASN A 74 -6.14 -5.88 6.07
N TRP A 75 -6.72 -5.04 6.91
CA TRP A 75 -6.03 -3.92 7.57
C TRP A 75 -6.04 -4.12 9.08
N ASP A 76 -4.99 -4.74 9.60
CA ASP A 76 -4.77 -4.95 11.04
C ASP A 76 -3.66 -4.02 11.54
N ILE A 77 -3.94 -2.71 11.45
CA ILE A 77 -3.04 -1.62 11.82
C ILE A 77 -3.74 -0.74 12.86
N HIS A 78 -3.05 -0.50 13.96
CA HIS A 78 -3.54 0.26 15.10
C HIS A 78 -2.64 1.47 15.35
N CYS A 79 -3.15 2.66 15.09
CA CYS A 79 -2.46 3.92 15.32
C CYS A 79 -2.99 4.60 16.60
N THR A 80 -2.11 5.23 17.34
CA THR A 80 -2.45 5.90 18.61
C THR A 80 -2.85 7.35 18.42
N THR A 81 -2.61 7.94 17.26
CA THR A 81 -2.94 9.33 16.92
C THR A 81 -3.83 9.39 15.70
N GLU A 82 -4.67 10.43 15.60
CA GLU A 82 -5.55 10.64 14.45
C GLU A 82 -4.85 11.34 13.29
N LYS A 83 -3.73 12.05 13.57
CA LYS A 83 -2.97 12.80 12.57
C LYS A 83 -1.47 12.60 12.72
N VAL A 84 -0.77 12.71 11.58
CA VAL A 84 0.67 12.85 11.49
C VAL A 84 0.95 14.13 10.67
N GLY A 85 1.35 15.21 11.37
CA GLY A 85 1.35 16.54 10.75
C GLY A 85 -0.08 16.92 10.33
N ASP A 86 -0.25 17.29 9.07
CA ASP A 86 -1.56 17.63 8.48
C ASP A 86 -2.29 16.42 7.89
N PHE A 87 -1.65 15.25 7.86
CA PHE A 87 -2.20 14.04 7.26
C PHE A 87 -3.09 13.28 8.25
N ASP A 88 -4.35 13.07 7.87
CA ASP A 88 -5.28 12.23 8.62
C ASP A 88 -4.93 10.76 8.45
N VAL A 89 -4.73 10.05 9.55
CA VAL A 89 -4.26 8.65 9.57
C VAL A 89 -5.23 7.71 8.86
N GLU A 90 -6.53 7.99 8.92
CA GLU A 90 -7.55 7.20 8.21
C GLU A 90 -7.35 7.20 6.69
N CYS A 91 -6.81 8.28 6.11
CA CYS A 91 -6.53 8.37 4.68
C CYS A 91 -5.56 7.28 4.20
N ALA A 92 -4.67 6.79 5.06
CA ALA A 92 -3.79 5.67 4.71
C ALA A 92 -4.57 4.39 4.40
N LYS A 93 -5.62 4.11 5.19
CA LYS A 93 -6.52 2.98 4.94
C LYS A 93 -7.34 3.17 3.68
N GLU A 94 -7.85 4.39 3.44
CA GLU A 94 -8.63 4.70 2.24
C GLU A 94 -7.79 4.56 0.96
N PHE A 95 -6.52 5.00 0.99
CA PHE A 95 -5.57 4.73 -0.10
C PHE A 95 -5.49 3.23 -0.42
N TRP A 96 -5.25 2.40 0.61
CA TRP A 96 -5.09 0.96 0.40
C TRP A 96 -6.40 0.26 0.05
N LEU A 97 -7.56 0.77 0.48
CA LEU A 97 -8.87 0.31 0.02
C LEU A 97 -9.06 0.61 -1.47
N GLY A 98 -8.78 1.83 -1.90
CA GLY A 98 -8.83 2.23 -3.31
C GLY A 98 -7.90 1.37 -4.16
N PHE A 99 -6.66 1.17 -3.72
CA PHE A 99 -5.68 0.31 -4.38
C PHE A 99 -6.18 -1.15 -4.49
N ALA A 100 -6.55 -1.76 -3.36
CA ALA A 100 -6.94 -3.18 -3.31
C ALA A 100 -8.23 -3.48 -4.08
N ARG A 101 -9.15 -2.52 -4.19
CA ARG A 101 -10.35 -2.65 -5.04
C ARG A 101 -10.03 -2.58 -6.53
N SER A 102 -8.92 -1.96 -6.89
CA SER A 102 -8.55 -1.67 -8.29
C SER A 102 -7.52 -2.63 -8.86
N VAL A 103 -6.88 -3.45 -8.02
CA VAL A 103 -5.92 -4.47 -8.42
C VAL A 103 -6.51 -5.86 -8.14
N PRO A 104 -6.28 -6.88 -9.01
CA PRO A 104 -6.80 -8.23 -8.77
C PRO A 104 -5.98 -8.97 -7.71
N ALA A 105 -5.91 -8.42 -6.49
CA ALA A 105 -5.08 -8.91 -5.40
C ALA A 105 -5.77 -8.87 -4.04
N THR A 106 -5.38 -9.77 -3.18
CA THR A 106 -5.60 -9.69 -1.73
C THR A 106 -4.36 -9.06 -1.10
N VAL A 107 -4.56 -8.03 -0.30
CA VAL A 107 -3.48 -7.31 0.39
C VAL A 107 -3.70 -7.38 1.90
N HIS A 108 -2.68 -7.77 2.64
CA HIS A 108 -2.69 -7.84 4.09
C HIS A 108 -1.65 -6.91 4.68
N PHE A 109 -2.06 -6.15 5.70
CA PHE A 109 -1.17 -5.44 6.61
C PHE A 109 -1.42 -5.94 8.02
N VAL A 110 -0.36 -6.39 8.69
CA VAL A 110 -0.42 -6.87 10.07
C VAL A 110 0.67 -6.19 10.89
N GLN A 111 0.26 -5.53 11.96
CA GLN A 111 1.17 -4.87 12.89
C GLN A 111 1.62 -5.83 13.98
N PHE A 112 2.92 -6.12 14.03
CA PHE A 112 3.53 -6.92 15.11
C PHE A 112 3.98 -6.06 16.28
N ALA A 113 4.44 -4.83 15.99
CA ALA A 113 4.90 -3.86 16.98
C ALA A 113 4.78 -2.45 16.41
N GLY A 114 4.83 -1.44 17.26
CA GLY A 114 4.89 -0.03 16.90
C GLY A 114 4.02 0.84 17.78
N GLU A 115 4.53 2.01 18.13
CA GLU A 115 3.83 3.03 18.90
C GLU A 115 3.74 4.36 18.14
N ASN A 116 4.79 4.70 17.39
CA ASN A 116 4.83 5.92 16.58
C ASN A 116 4.02 5.73 15.30
N THR A 117 2.92 6.47 15.17
CA THR A 117 2.01 6.39 14.03
C THR A 117 2.69 6.66 12.69
N HIS A 118 3.66 7.60 12.62
CA HIS A 118 4.43 7.86 11.40
C HIS A 118 5.24 6.62 10.99
N HIS A 119 5.98 6.01 11.93
CA HIS A 119 6.76 4.79 11.66
C HIS A 119 5.86 3.63 11.19
N ILE A 120 4.70 3.45 11.83
CA ILE A 120 3.74 2.42 11.45
C ILE A 120 3.26 2.63 10.01
N LEU A 121 2.78 3.83 9.66
CA LEU A 121 2.27 4.12 8.32
C LEU A 121 3.38 4.05 7.26
N GLU A 122 4.55 4.61 7.52
CA GLU A 122 5.69 4.54 6.59
C GLU A 122 6.11 3.08 6.36
N ALA A 123 6.10 2.24 7.40
CA ALA A 123 6.38 0.82 7.29
C ALA A 123 5.35 0.09 6.42
N CYS A 124 4.07 0.46 6.48
CA CYS A 124 3.04 -0.08 5.59
C CYS A 124 3.36 0.22 4.11
N PHE A 125 3.63 1.48 3.78
CA PHE A 125 3.90 1.88 2.39
C PHE A 125 5.20 1.29 1.84
N LYS A 126 6.29 1.35 2.60
CA LYS A 126 7.56 0.75 2.20
C LYS A 126 7.48 -0.78 2.09
N GLY A 127 6.85 -1.43 3.08
CA GLY A 127 6.68 -2.87 3.10
C GLY A 127 5.86 -3.38 1.92
N ALA A 128 4.79 -2.68 1.56
CA ALA A 128 3.99 -2.99 0.38
C ALA A 128 4.80 -2.83 -0.91
N GLY A 129 5.61 -1.77 -1.03
CA GLY A 129 6.49 -1.59 -2.17
C GLY A 129 7.45 -2.77 -2.34
N HIS A 130 8.04 -3.28 -1.25
CA HIS A 130 8.90 -4.46 -1.28
C HIS A 130 8.13 -5.76 -1.58
N ALA A 131 6.94 -5.92 -1.03
CA ALA A 131 6.10 -7.09 -1.30
C ALA A 131 5.67 -7.14 -2.78
N LEU A 132 5.28 -6.00 -3.35
CA LEU A 132 4.87 -5.86 -4.74
C LEU A 132 6.03 -5.88 -5.74
N ALA A 133 7.25 -5.56 -5.33
CA ALA A 133 8.44 -5.59 -6.22
C ALA A 133 8.98 -7.00 -6.49
N ARG A 134 8.45 -8.02 -5.82
CA ARG A 134 8.90 -9.43 -5.91
C ARG A 134 7.84 -10.42 -6.40
N PRO A 135 6.69 -9.99 -6.90
CA PRO A 135 5.73 -10.92 -7.51
C PRO A 135 6.18 -11.38 -8.89
#